data_f63a72851aaeb96493603ab625f10620
#
_entry.id   f63a72851aaeb96493603ab625f10620
#
_cell.length_a   1.000
_cell.length_b   1.000
_cell.length_c   1.000
_cell.angle_alpha   90.00
_cell.angle_beta   90.00
_cell.angle_gamma   90.00
#
_symmetry.space_group_name_H-M   'P 1'
#
loop_
_entity.id
_entity.type
_entity.pdbx_description
1 polymer ?
#
loop_
_entity_poly.entity_id
_entity_poly.type
_entity_poly.pdbx_seq_one_letter_code
_entity_poly.pdbx_strand_id
1 'polypeptide(L)'
;MAKGPSIEDRLAEVASLSNSPDTPDTRKQLQKHLASKINLVAAKAAEVIAHMEDHKLVDDLIAAFHRFMIEPGKTDKGCAAKIAVVKALLAAECDDEQVFLTGIRHVQLEPSWGGPIDTAAPLRALCALGLVQTGSRRALDELAALLADRESDARIGAARALAHCGPAAAPLLRFKVLTGDEQPAVLAECFQGLMGSSANASFEFVARFVDPKYPLLYEHAALALSESRVPGVFDLLKEKWTATFDRDFKETLLLPMALTREEAARDFLITVIEAGELKMASSAIVALGIHRQDEAIRSRAEAAIGGRHRKELLEVLRRYFD
;
A
#
# COMPACT_ATOMS: atom_id res chain seq x y z
N MET A 1 21.00 45.47 3.36
CA MET A 1 21.35 44.04 3.38
C MET A 1 20.31 43.29 2.56
N ALA A 2 20.71 42.62 1.49
CA ALA A 2 19.79 41.80 0.70
C ALA A 2 19.22 40.69 1.60
N LYS A 3 17.89 40.56 1.65
CA LYS A 3 17.23 39.48 2.35
C LYS A 3 17.69 38.18 1.68
N GLY A 4 18.21 37.22 2.44
CA GLY A 4 18.57 35.91 1.89
C GLY A 4 17.35 35.25 1.25
N PRO A 5 17.53 34.21 0.39
CA PRO A 5 16.45 33.55 -0.33
C PRO A 5 15.40 33.03 0.65
N SER A 6 14.12 33.19 0.31
CA SER A 6 13.00 32.69 1.10
C SER A 6 13.01 31.14 1.14
N ILE A 7 12.16 30.54 1.98
CA ILE A 7 12.01 29.07 1.98
C ILE A 7 11.45 28.60 0.63
N GLU A 8 10.50 29.35 0.07
CA GLU A 8 9.90 29.06 -1.23
C GLU A 8 10.94 29.11 -2.36
N ASP A 9 11.82 30.13 -2.36
CA ASP A 9 12.91 30.23 -3.36
C ASP A 9 13.85 29.01 -3.29
N ARG A 10 14.19 28.58 -2.06
CA ARG A 10 15.03 27.37 -1.86
C ARG A 10 14.34 26.09 -2.29
N LEU A 11 13.05 25.94 -2.02
CA LEU A 11 12.28 24.78 -2.46
C LEU A 11 12.17 24.73 -3.99
N ALA A 12 11.97 25.88 -4.64
CA ALA A 12 11.96 26.00 -6.10
C ALA A 12 13.35 25.69 -6.71
N GLU A 13 14.44 26.17 -6.10
CA GLU A 13 15.81 25.85 -6.48
C GLU A 13 16.05 24.33 -6.44
N VAL A 14 15.70 23.67 -5.32
CA VAL A 14 15.85 22.21 -5.19
C VAL A 14 14.96 21.46 -6.18
N ALA A 15 13.71 21.87 -6.36
CA ALA A 15 12.80 21.25 -7.30
C ALA A 15 13.32 21.30 -8.76
N SER A 16 14.02 22.37 -9.15
CA SER A 16 14.62 22.49 -10.49
C SER A 16 15.72 21.46 -10.73
N LEU A 17 16.37 20.95 -9.67
CA LEU A 17 17.41 19.92 -9.79
C LEU A 17 16.85 18.55 -10.19
N SER A 18 15.55 18.29 -10.01
CA SER A 18 14.94 17.01 -10.40
C SER A 18 15.01 16.73 -11.91
N ASN A 19 15.07 17.79 -12.72
CA ASN A 19 15.19 17.71 -14.18
C ASN A 19 16.63 17.89 -14.68
N SER A 20 17.58 18.06 -13.75
CA SER A 20 18.99 18.28 -14.08
C SER A 20 19.69 16.94 -14.30
N PRO A 21 20.67 16.85 -15.21
CA PRO A 21 21.45 15.65 -15.38
C PRO A 21 22.24 15.32 -14.10
N ASP A 22 22.48 14.03 -13.88
CA ASP A 22 23.28 13.57 -12.75
C ASP A 22 24.77 13.92 -12.98
N THR A 23 25.19 15.05 -12.46
CA THR A 23 26.55 15.55 -12.53
C THR A 23 27.15 15.75 -11.13
N PRO A 24 28.48 15.81 -10.99
CA PRO A 24 29.11 16.15 -9.72
C PRO A 24 28.64 17.49 -9.15
N ASP A 25 28.32 18.46 -10.00
CA ASP A 25 27.83 19.78 -9.58
C ASP A 25 26.38 19.68 -9.04
N THR A 26 25.49 18.94 -9.73
CA THR A 26 24.13 18.67 -9.26
C THR A 26 24.14 18.00 -7.89
N ARG A 27 24.99 16.98 -7.70
CA ARG A 27 25.16 16.28 -6.42
C ARG A 27 25.63 17.23 -5.32
N LYS A 28 26.62 18.09 -5.59
CA LYS A 28 27.12 19.07 -4.62
C LYS A 28 26.05 20.06 -4.19
N GLN A 29 25.17 20.48 -5.12
CA GLN A 29 24.03 21.32 -4.80
C GLN A 29 23.02 20.56 -3.92
N LEU A 30 22.69 19.31 -4.23
CA LEU A 30 21.81 18.47 -3.42
C LEU A 30 22.39 18.23 -2.00
N GLN A 31 23.67 17.94 -1.87
CA GLN A 31 24.36 17.85 -0.57
C GLN A 31 24.19 19.12 0.27
N LYS A 32 24.38 20.28 -0.35
CA LYS A 32 24.20 21.58 0.31
C LYS A 32 22.76 21.76 0.82
N HIS A 33 21.76 21.40 0.02
CA HIS A 33 20.35 21.51 0.41
C HIS A 33 19.96 20.46 1.44
N LEU A 34 20.46 19.23 1.30
CA LEU A 34 20.27 18.16 2.28
C LEU A 34 20.86 18.53 3.64
N ALA A 35 21.99 19.27 3.68
CA ALA A 35 22.61 19.80 4.91
C ALA A 35 21.84 20.99 5.53
N SER A 36 20.75 21.46 4.92
CA SER A 36 19.92 22.56 5.43
C SER A 36 19.36 22.24 6.81
N LYS A 37 19.32 23.29 7.69
CA LYS A 37 18.62 23.23 8.98
C LYS A 37 17.09 23.29 8.83
N ILE A 38 16.59 23.70 7.66
CA ILE A 38 15.16 23.77 7.35
C ILE A 38 14.74 22.37 6.87
N ASN A 39 13.92 21.69 7.66
CA ASN A 39 13.49 20.33 7.39
C ASN A 39 12.83 20.16 6.01
N LEU A 40 11.97 21.10 5.59
CA LEU A 40 11.30 21.04 4.28
C LEU A 40 12.28 21.12 3.11
N VAL A 41 13.36 21.91 3.24
CA VAL A 41 14.41 22.02 2.21
C VAL A 41 15.20 20.71 2.13
N ALA A 42 15.57 20.15 3.29
CA ALA A 42 16.25 18.86 3.35
C ALA A 42 15.36 17.70 2.85
N ALA A 43 14.06 17.72 3.21
CA ALA A 43 13.09 16.76 2.70
C ALA A 43 13.00 16.81 1.17
N LYS A 44 12.88 18.02 0.59
CA LYS A 44 12.81 18.18 -0.86
C LYS A 44 14.09 17.71 -1.57
N ALA A 45 15.26 17.96 -0.98
CA ALA A 45 16.52 17.45 -1.50
C ALA A 45 16.58 15.92 -1.47
N ALA A 46 16.13 15.28 -0.37
CA ALA A 46 16.05 13.84 -0.27
C ALA A 46 15.05 13.23 -1.29
N GLU A 47 13.90 13.87 -1.54
CA GLU A 47 12.97 13.46 -2.59
C GLU A 47 13.61 13.45 -3.97
N VAL A 48 14.37 14.48 -4.31
CA VAL A 48 15.10 14.55 -5.60
C VAL A 48 16.16 13.46 -5.68
N ILE A 49 16.92 13.24 -4.61
CA ILE A 49 17.93 12.17 -4.54
C ILE A 49 17.29 10.79 -4.74
N ALA A 50 16.12 10.54 -4.15
CA ALA A 50 15.40 9.27 -4.32
C ALA A 50 15.05 8.96 -5.78
N HIS A 51 14.74 9.99 -6.59
CA HIS A 51 14.44 9.82 -8.02
C HIS A 51 15.68 9.63 -8.89
N MET A 52 16.85 10.03 -8.40
CA MET A 52 18.12 9.87 -9.13
C MET A 52 18.73 8.47 -8.96
N GLU A 53 18.20 7.66 -8.03
CA GLU A 53 18.76 6.34 -7.67
C GLU A 53 20.28 6.37 -7.41
N ASP A 54 20.77 7.50 -6.86
CA ASP A 54 22.22 7.73 -6.70
C ASP A 54 22.70 7.25 -5.34
N HIS A 55 23.40 6.12 -5.33
CA HIS A 55 24.02 5.54 -4.13
C HIS A 55 25.15 6.39 -3.54
N LYS A 56 25.66 7.41 -4.25
CA LYS A 56 26.81 8.23 -3.80
C LYS A 56 26.46 9.21 -2.69
N LEU A 57 25.17 9.47 -2.47
CA LEU A 57 24.69 10.39 -1.42
C LEU A 57 24.16 9.66 -0.18
N VAL A 58 24.34 8.34 -0.07
CA VAL A 58 23.84 7.53 1.06
C VAL A 58 24.41 8.03 2.38
N ASP A 59 25.72 8.28 2.48
CA ASP A 59 26.33 8.81 3.72
C ASP A 59 25.77 10.17 4.12
N ASP A 60 25.49 11.05 3.15
CA ASP A 60 24.90 12.35 3.40
C ASP A 60 23.44 12.23 3.89
N LEU A 61 22.67 11.28 3.34
CA LEU A 61 21.33 10.95 3.79
C LEU A 61 21.35 10.41 5.23
N ILE A 62 22.23 9.49 5.56
CA ILE A 62 22.43 8.96 6.92
C ILE A 62 22.77 10.10 7.89
N ALA A 63 23.70 10.96 7.52
CA ALA A 63 24.06 12.12 8.33
C ALA A 63 22.88 13.08 8.54
N ALA A 64 22.05 13.29 7.50
CA ALA A 64 20.84 14.10 7.60
C ALA A 64 19.81 13.45 8.52
N PHE A 65 19.59 12.14 8.43
CA PHE A 65 18.70 11.40 9.31
C PHE A 65 19.10 11.63 10.79
N HIS A 66 20.34 11.34 11.14
CA HIS A 66 20.83 11.51 12.52
C HIS A 66 20.74 12.95 13.02
N ARG A 67 21.00 13.94 12.16
CA ARG A 67 20.85 15.35 12.53
C ARG A 67 19.41 15.69 12.91
N PHE A 68 18.41 15.20 12.18
CA PHE A 68 17.01 15.43 12.47
C PHE A 68 16.45 14.56 13.61
N MET A 69 17.21 13.60 14.11
CA MET A 69 16.92 12.88 15.35
C MET A 69 17.28 13.68 16.61
N ILE A 70 18.05 14.77 16.47
CA ILE A 70 18.41 15.66 17.58
C ILE A 70 17.29 16.69 17.77
N GLU A 71 16.65 16.72 18.93
CA GLU A 71 15.49 17.57 19.25
C GLU A 71 14.40 17.53 18.17
N PRO A 72 13.92 16.33 17.78
CA PRO A 72 13.17 16.12 16.56
C PRO A 72 11.90 16.96 16.44
N GLY A 73 11.16 17.18 17.54
CA GLY A 73 9.97 18.05 17.55
C GLY A 73 10.25 19.53 17.27
N LYS A 74 11.52 19.98 17.36
CA LYS A 74 11.93 21.35 17.01
C LYS A 74 12.54 21.41 15.61
N THR A 75 13.39 20.46 15.28
CA THR A 75 14.20 20.47 14.06
C THR A 75 13.48 19.90 12.86
N ASP A 76 12.53 18.99 13.06
CA ASP A 76 11.82 18.30 12.00
C ASP A 76 10.33 18.10 12.34
N LYS A 77 9.57 19.19 12.35
CA LYS A 77 8.13 19.15 12.56
C LYS A 77 7.45 18.29 11.49
N GLY A 78 6.49 17.48 11.92
CA GLY A 78 5.77 16.54 11.06
C GLY A 78 6.63 15.37 10.58
N CYS A 79 7.83 15.18 11.15
CA CYS A 79 8.76 14.12 10.75
C CYS A 79 9.14 14.12 9.25
N ALA A 80 8.97 15.28 8.58
CA ALA A 80 9.02 15.40 7.12
C ALA A 80 10.39 15.06 6.53
N ALA A 81 11.46 15.59 7.13
CA ALA A 81 12.82 15.33 6.63
C ALA A 81 13.21 13.86 6.84
N LYS A 82 12.95 13.30 8.02
CA LYS A 82 13.26 11.89 8.32
C LYS A 82 12.52 10.92 7.38
N ILE A 83 11.23 11.19 7.12
CA ILE A 83 10.43 10.38 6.19
C ILE A 83 11.01 10.44 4.77
N ALA A 84 11.31 11.65 4.26
CA ALA A 84 11.87 11.81 2.92
C ALA A 84 13.26 11.17 2.79
N VAL A 85 14.11 11.35 3.82
CA VAL A 85 15.45 10.74 3.87
C VAL A 85 15.36 9.21 3.86
N VAL A 86 14.48 8.61 4.69
CA VAL A 86 14.35 7.15 4.71
C VAL A 86 13.80 6.62 3.39
N LYS A 87 12.88 7.34 2.72
CA LYS A 87 12.47 6.96 1.35
C LYS A 87 13.63 6.97 0.37
N ALA A 88 14.51 7.96 0.46
CA ALA A 88 15.70 8.02 -0.39
C ALA A 88 16.70 6.90 -0.08
N LEU A 89 16.89 6.56 1.19
CA LEU A 89 17.74 5.44 1.61
C LEU A 89 17.20 4.09 1.11
N LEU A 90 15.87 3.90 1.14
CA LEU A 90 15.23 2.71 0.57
C LEU A 90 15.44 2.61 -0.94
N ALA A 91 15.25 3.72 -1.67
CA ALA A 91 15.47 3.78 -3.13
C ALA A 91 16.94 3.54 -3.51
N ALA A 92 17.87 3.98 -2.65
CA ALA A 92 19.30 3.74 -2.81
C ALA A 92 19.78 2.39 -2.26
N GLU A 93 18.88 1.49 -1.89
CA GLU A 93 19.18 0.16 -1.35
C GLU A 93 20.22 0.20 -0.20
N CYS A 94 20.07 1.19 0.69
CA CYS A 94 20.98 1.37 1.83
C CYS A 94 21.01 0.10 2.71
N ASP A 95 22.23 -0.36 3.04
CA ASP A 95 22.48 -1.55 3.86
C ASP A 95 22.74 -1.24 5.36
N ASP A 96 22.71 0.02 5.76
CA ASP A 96 22.87 0.41 7.18
C ASP A 96 21.63 0.08 7.99
N GLU A 97 21.60 -1.12 8.58
CA GLU A 97 20.56 -1.59 9.48
C GLU A 97 20.29 -0.61 10.65
N GLN A 98 21.32 0.09 11.13
CA GLN A 98 21.21 0.91 12.34
C GLN A 98 20.31 2.14 12.14
N VAL A 99 20.27 2.71 10.96
CA VAL A 99 19.34 3.80 10.61
C VAL A 99 17.89 3.32 10.74
N PHE A 100 17.58 2.15 10.17
CA PHE A 100 16.23 1.60 10.20
C PHE A 100 15.83 1.12 11.60
N LEU A 101 16.76 0.53 12.38
CA LEU A 101 16.51 0.18 13.78
C LEU A 101 16.24 1.41 14.66
N THR A 102 16.90 2.51 14.39
CA THR A 102 16.67 3.76 15.09
C THR A 102 15.30 4.35 14.73
N GLY A 103 14.98 4.36 13.43
CA GLY A 103 13.74 4.95 12.92
C GLY A 103 12.49 4.14 13.27
N ILE A 104 12.55 2.79 13.27
CA ILE A 104 11.38 1.94 13.59
C ILE A 104 10.91 2.10 15.04
N ARG A 105 11.77 2.56 15.92
CA ARG A 105 11.47 2.79 17.34
C ARG A 105 11.17 4.25 17.67
N HIS A 106 11.28 5.15 16.68
CA HIS A 106 11.10 6.57 16.91
C HIS A 106 9.63 6.95 17.08
N VAL A 107 9.33 7.69 18.15
CA VAL A 107 8.02 8.30 18.44
C VAL A 107 8.21 9.79 18.50
N GLN A 108 7.35 10.56 17.83
CA GLN A 108 7.42 12.03 17.80
C GLN A 108 6.04 12.62 18.06
N LEU A 109 5.78 12.90 19.34
CA LEU A 109 4.53 13.52 19.75
C LEU A 109 4.59 15.02 19.50
N GLU A 110 3.65 15.52 18.70
CA GLU A 110 3.51 16.95 18.40
C GLU A 110 2.14 17.47 18.86
N PRO A 111 2.07 18.71 19.34
CA PRO A 111 0.82 19.33 19.76
C PRO A 111 -0.17 19.40 18.60
N SER A 112 -1.43 19.00 18.85
CA SER A 112 -2.55 19.14 17.93
C SER A 112 -3.82 19.52 18.67
N TRP A 113 -4.84 19.99 17.96
CA TRP A 113 -6.09 20.53 18.55
C TRP A 113 -6.88 19.47 19.35
N GLY A 114 -6.72 18.20 19.05
CA GLY A 114 -7.37 17.07 19.77
C GLY A 114 -6.46 16.35 20.77
N GLY A 115 -5.27 16.87 21.05
CA GLY A 115 -4.23 16.22 21.85
C GLY A 115 -2.97 15.93 21.03
N PRO A 116 -1.91 15.43 21.64
CA PRO A 116 -0.67 15.14 20.92
C PRO A 116 -0.89 14.02 19.89
N ILE A 117 -0.35 14.23 18.69
CA ILE A 117 -0.34 13.23 17.61
C ILE A 117 1.08 12.72 17.40
N ASP A 118 1.23 11.46 17.08
CA ASP A 118 2.52 10.89 16.72
C ASP A 118 2.76 11.03 15.21
N THR A 119 3.65 11.94 14.84
CA THR A 119 3.98 12.23 13.45
C THR A 119 5.01 11.26 12.87
N ALA A 120 5.56 10.34 13.67
CA ALA A 120 6.59 9.39 13.26
C ALA A 120 6.04 8.03 12.82
N ALA A 121 4.72 7.77 12.88
CA ALA A 121 4.16 6.50 12.45
C ALA A 121 4.52 6.12 10.99
N PRO A 122 4.45 7.03 9.99
CA PRO A 122 4.90 6.73 8.62
C PRO A 122 6.41 6.45 8.53
N LEU A 123 7.24 7.09 9.37
CA LEU A 123 8.67 6.78 9.44
C LEU A 123 8.91 5.34 9.89
N ARG A 124 8.22 4.90 10.95
CA ARG A 124 8.31 3.52 11.45
C ARG A 124 7.92 2.51 10.39
N ALA A 125 6.84 2.80 9.64
CA ALA A 125 6.39 1.96 8.51
C ALA A 125 7.45 1.80 7.42
N LEU A 126 8.15 2.88 7.05
CA LEU A 126 9.22 2.84 6.06
C LEU A 126 10.46 2.11 6.59
N CYS A 127 10.83 2.35 7.84
CA CYS A 127 11.96 1.67 8.47
C CYS A 127 11.72 0.15 8.61
N ALA A 128 10.48 -0.28 8.76
CA ALA A 128 10.09 -1.69 8.72
C ALA A 128 10.49 -2.35 7.40
N LEU A 129 10.22 -1.70 6.27
CA LEU A 129 10.65 -2.17 4.94
C LEU A 129 12.19 -2.18 4.82
N GLY A 130 12.86 -1.15 5.33
CA GLY A 130 14.33 -1.09 5.32
C GLY A 130 14.98 -2.23 6.09
N LEU A 131 14.44 -2.63 7.24
CA LEU A 131 14.95 -3.79 7.99
C LEU A 131 14.82 -5.11 7.21
N VAL A 132 13.77 -5.26 6.43
CA VAL A 132 13.60 -6.44 5.57
C VAL A 132 14.57 -6.38 4.39
N GLN A 133 14.71 -5.22 3.76
CA GLN A 133 15.60 -5.01 2.62
C GLN A 133 17.06 -5.27 2.99
N THR A 134 17.52 -4.86 4.18
CA THR A 134 18.87 -5.14 4.68
C THR A 134 19.10 -6.59 5.09
N GLY A 135 18.05 -7.43 5.10
CA GLY A 135 18.13 -8.81 5.59
C GLY A 135 18.43 -8.90 7.09
N SER A 136 18.01 -7.91 7.88
CA SER A 136 18.25 -7.86 9.32
C SER A 136 17.72 -9.11 10.02
N ARG A 137 18.54 -9.76 10.83
CA ARG A 137 18.12 -10.89 11.68
C ARG A 137 17.10 -10.47 12.74
N ARG A 138 17.02 -9.18 13.04
CA ARG A 138 16.07 -8.59 14.01
C ARG A 138 14.75 -8.20 13.38
N ALA A 139 14.62 -8.29 12.05
CA ALA A 139 13.43 -7.81 11.34
C ALA A 139 12.14 -8.41 11.92
N LEU A 140 12.05 -9.73 12.09
CA LEU A 140 10.83 -10.37 12.58
C LEU A 140 10.44 -9.91 14.00
N ASP A 141 11.40 -9.73 14.89
CA ASP A 141 11.14 -9.26 16.27
C ASP A 141 10.65 -7.80 16.28
N GLU A 142 11.32 -6.92 15.52
CA GLU A 142 10.93 -5.50 15.43
C GLU A 142 9.57 -5.36 14.75
N LEU A 143 9.29 -6.15 13.70
CA LEU A 143 8.01 -6.14 13.00
C LEU A 143 6.87 -6.70 13.87
N ALA A 144 7.13 -7.73 14.69
CA ALA A 144 6.17 -8.25 15.65
C ALA A 144 5.79 -7.16 16.68
N ALA A 145 6.77 -6.42 17.19
CA ALA A 145 6.52 -5.29 18.08
C ALA A 145 5.72 -4.17 17.37
N LEU A 146 6.06 -3.86 16.11
CA LEU A 146 5.39 -2.83 15.33
C LEU A 146 3.94 -3.21 14.95
N LEU A 147 3.58 -4.50 14.83
CA LEU A 147 2.19 -4.95 14.67
C LEU A 147 1.30 -4.61 15.88
N ALA A 148 1.89 -4.31 17.02
CA ALA A 148 1.22 -3.89 18.25
C ALA A 148 1.32 -2.37 18.49
N ASP A 149 1.80 -1.58 17.52
CA ASP A 149 1.91 -0.12 17.63
C ASP A 149 0.53 0.53 17.85
N ARG A 150 0.51 1.68 18.54
CA ARG A 150 -0.72 2.45 18.75
C ARG A 150 -1.27 3.03 17.45
N GLU A 151 -0.36 3.43 16.54
CA GLU A 151 -0.71 4.08 15.29
C GLU A 151 -0.98 3.04 14.18
N SER A 152 -2.12 3.16 13.51
CA SER A 152 -2.51 2.24 12.45
C SER A 152 -1.53 2.22 11.27
N ASP A 153 -0.97 3.38 10.90
CA ASP A 153 0.00 3.47 9.80
C ASP A 153 1.26 2.64 10.07
N ALA A 154 1.71 2.61 11.32
CA ALA A 154 2.84 1.77 11.72
C ALA A 154 2.49 0.28 11.65
N ARG A 155 1.28 -0.12 12.13
CA ARG A 155 0.81 -1.51 12.03
C ARG A 155 0.62 -1.97 10.58
N ILE A 156 0.09 -1.10 9.71
CA ILE A 156 -0.01 -1.35 8.26
C ILE A 156 1.39 -1.57 7.67
N GLY A 157 2.34 -0.69 8.01
CA GLY A 157 3.73 -0.83 7.57
C GLY A 157 4.38 -2.13 8.01
N ALA A 158 4.10 -2.56 9.25
CA ALA A 158 4.58 -3.84 9.78
C ALA A 158 4.02 -5.03 8.98
N ALA A 159 2.70 -5.05 8.72
CA ALA A 159 2.07 -6.12 7.95
C ALA A 159 2.62 -6.19 6.51
N ARG A 160 2.82 -5.04 5.85
CA ARG A 160 3.46 -4.95 4.53
C ARG A 160 4.89 -5.47 4.53
N ALA A 161 5.69 -5.07 5.51
CA ALA A 161 7.07 -5.52 5.62
C ALA A 161 7.15 -7.03 5.87
N LEU A 162 6.27 -7.58 6.72
CA LEU A 162 6.17 -9.02 6.98
C LEU A 162 5.85 -9.83 5.72
N ALA A 163 5.08 -9.27 4.78
CA ALA A 163 4.81 -9.92 3.49
C ALA A 163 6.09 -10.28 2.71
N HIS A 164 7.17 -9.53 2.91
CA HIS A 164 8.46 -9.75 2.27
C HIS A 164 9.42 -10.64 3.08
N CYS A 165 9.04 -11.06 4.30
CA CYS A 165 9.83 -11.98 5.13
C CYS A 165 9.60 -13.47 4.78
N GLY A 166 8.81 -13.76 3.76
CA GLY A 166 8.49 -15.14 3.35
C GLY A 166 7.67 -15.91 4.39
N PRO A 167 7.66 -17.26 4.33
CA PRO A 167 6.80 -18.09 5.17
C PRO A 167 7.02 -17.93 6.68
N ALA A 168 8.19 -17.46 7.12
CA ALA A 168 8.50 -17.24 8.54
C ALA A 168 7.59 -16.18 9.19
N ALA A 169 7.04 -15.23 8.40
CA ALA A 169 6.13 -14.21 8.88
C ALA A 169 4.68 -14.69 9.05
N ALA A 170 4.28 -15.79 8.40
CA ALA A 170 2.90 -16.25 8.40
C ALA A 170 2.28 -16.43 9.79
N PRO A 171 2.97 -16.96 10.81
CA PRO A 171 2.41 -17.05 12.16
C PRO A 171 2.04 -15.69 12.78
N LEU A 172 2.86 -14.65 12.56
CA LEU A 172 2.61 -13.29 13.06
C LEU A 172 1.40 -12.65 12.38
N LEU A 173 1.32 -12.78 11.05
CA LEU A 173 0.18 -12.28 10.28
C LEU A 173 -1.12 -12.99 10.66
N ARG A 174 -1.10 -14.31 10.80
CA ARG A 174 -2.25 -15.10 11.27
C ARG A 174 -2.69 -14.69 12.68
N PHE A 175 -1.72 -14.51 13.58
CA PHE A 175 -2.01 -14.07 14.94
C PHE A 175 -2.70 -12.70 14.93
N LYS A 176 -2.19 -11.76 14.13
CA LYS A 176 -2.81 -10.43 13.99
C LYS A 176 -4.24 -10.50 13.45
N VAL A 177 -4.50 -11.33 12.44
CA VAL A 177 -5.86 -11.54 11.91
C VAL A 177 -6.80 -12.11 12.99
N LEU A 178 -6.33 -13.09 13.79
CA LEU A 178 -7.14 -13.75 14.83
C LEU A 178 -7.41 -12.84 16.03
N THR A 179 -6.48 -11.96 16.39
CA THR A 179 -6.66 -10.98 17.47
C THR A 179 -7.48 -9.77 17.05
N GLY A 180 -7.58 -9.53 15.73
CA GLY A 180 -8.30 -8.40 15.17
C GLY A 180 -7.50 -7.10 15.19
N ASP A 181 -8.08 -6.08 14.57
CA ASP A 181 -7.62 -4.69 14.61
C ASP A 181 -8.82 -3.75 14.46
N GLU A 182 -8.75 -2.59 15.10
CA GLU A 182 -9.78 -1.54 14.97
C GLU A 182 -9.79 -0.94 13.55
N GLN A 183 -8.64 -1.01 12.85
CA GLN A 183 -8.50 -0.53 11.48
C GLN A 183 -8.51 -1.73 10.51
N PRO A 184 -9.57 -1.92 9.73
CA PRO A 184 -9.68 -3.03 8.78
C PRO A 184 -8.52 -3.11 7.77
N ALA A 185 -7.94 -1.97 7.41
CA ALA A 185 -6.79 -1.89 6.52
C ALA A 185 -5.56 -2.67 7.03
N VAL A 186 -5.35 -2.77 8.34
CA VAL A 186 -4.27 -3.60 8.92
C VAL A 186 -4.50 -5.07 8.61
N LEU A 187 -5.74 -5.55 8.74
CA LEU A 187 -6.10 -6.94 8.48
C LEU A 187 -6.08 -7.25 6.97
N ALA A 188 -6.45 -6.28 6.13
CA ALA A 188 -6.30 -6.37 4.68
C ALA A 188 -4.84 -6.64 4.31
N GLU A 189 -3.89 -5.87 4.83
CA GLU A 189 -2.46 -6.09 4.59
C GLU A 189 -1.96 -7.42 5.13
N CYS A 190 -2.53 -7.91 6.25
CA CYS A 190 -2.21 -9.24 6.76
C CYS A 190 -2.68 -10.34 5.80
N PHE A 191 -3.88 -10.24 5.21
CA PHE A 191 -4.35 -11.19 4.20
C PHE A 191 -3.48 -11.16 2.94
N GLN A 192 -3.16 -9.96 2.45
CA GLN A 192 -2.25 -9.78 1.31
C GLN A 192 -0.87 -10.40 1.60
N GLY A 193 -0.32 -10.13 2.78
CA GLY A 193 0.96 -10.69 3.20
C GLY A 193 0.94 -12.22 3.29
N LEU A 194 -0.12 -12.81 3.81
CA LEU A 194 -0.31 -14.26 3.87
C LEU A 194 -0.38 -14.88 2.48
N MET A 195 -1.13 -14.27 1.58
CA MET A 195 -1.29 -14.78 0.21
C MET A 195 -0.06 -14.49 -0.65
N GLY A 196 0.68 -13.41 -0.41
CA GLY A 196 1.92 -13.10 -1.11
C GLY A 196 3.10 -13.98 -0.71
N SER A 197 3.26 -14.27 0.59
CA SER A 197 4.43 -14.97 1.14
C SER A 197 4.28 -16.49 1.21
N SER A 198 3.04 -17.00 1.34
CA SER A 198 2.76 -18.43 1.58
C SER A 198 1.36 -18.83 1.11
N ALA A 199 1.02 -18.50 -0.15
CA ALA A 199 -0.32 -18.62 -0.69
C ALA A 199 -0.98 -19.98 -0.45
N ASN A 200 -0.36 -21.07 -0.89
CA ASN A 200 -0.91 -22.43 -0.76
C ASN A 200 -1.15 -22.83 0.71
N ALA A 201 -0.21 -22.49 1.61
CA ALA A 201 -0.33 -22.80 3.03
C ALA A 201 -1.33 -21.90 3.77
N SER A 202 -1.66 -20.73 3.19
CA SER A 202 -2.55 -19.75 3.80
C SER A 202 -3.96 -19.76 3.22
N PHE A 203 -4.17 -20.43 2.09
CA PHE A 203 -5.43 -20.45 1.36
C PHE A 203 -6.63 -20.79 2.27
N GLU A 204 -6.61 -21.96 2.89
CA GLU A 204 -7.68 -22.41 3.79
C GLU A 204 -7.93 -21.46 4.97
N PHE A 205 -6.85 -20.86 5.48
CA PHE A 205 -6.96 -19.89 6.57
C PHE A 205 -7.69 -18.63 6.12
N VAL A 206 -7.29 -18.04 4.99
CA VAL A 206 -7.89 -16.81 4.46
C VAL A 206 -9.31 -17.05 3.95
N ALA A 207 -9.56 -18.19 3.29
CA ALA A 207 -10.87 -18.59 2.77
C ALA A 207 -11.98 -18.62 3.84
N ARG A 208 -11.63 -18.92 5.09
CA ARG A 208 -12.59 -18.90 6.22
C ARG A 208 -13.20 -17.53 6.47
N PHE A 209 -12.51 -16.45 6.09
CA PHE A 209 -12.96 -15.08 6.28
C PHE A 209 -13.84 -14.57 5.13
N VAL A 210 -13.96 -15.32 4.03
CA VAL A 210 -14.94 -15.04 2.97
C VAL A 210 -16.30 -15.59 3.39
N ASP A 211 -16.92 -14.89 4.35
CA ASP A 211 -18.16 -15.30 4.98
C ASP A 211 -18.89 -14.05 5.48
N PRO A 212 -20.23 -13.87 5.27
CA PRO A 212 -20.99 -12.71 5.73
C PRO A 212 -20.88 -12.41 7.22
N LYS A 213 -20.56 -13.42 8.04
CA LYS A 213 -20.34 -13.23 9.49
C LYS A 213 -19.12 -12.36 9.83
N TYR A 214 -18.24 -12.10 8.86
CA TYR A 214 -17.09 -11.21 8.99
C TYR A 214 -17.22 -9.95 8.12
N PRO A 215 -18.20 -9.05 8.38
CA PRO A 215 -18.58 -7.98 7.46
C PRO A 215 -17.46 -6.98 7.15
N LEU A 216 -16.45 -6.86 8.01
CA LEU A 216 -15.30 -5.97 7.80
C LEU A 216 -14.12 -6.67 7.12
N LEU A 217 -14.18 -7.97 6.90
CA LEU A 217 -13.04 -8.78 6.48
C LEU A 217 -13.27 -9.56 5.17
N TYR A 218 -14.51 -9.96 4.87
CA TYR A 218 -14.77 -10.86 3.74
C TYR A 218 -14.33 -10.26 2.39
N GLU A 219 -14.46 -8.96 2.20
CA GLU A 219 -14.00 -8.27 1.00
C GLU A 219 -12.47 -8.36 0.87
N HIS A 220 -11.76 -7.99 1.94
CA HIS A 220 -10.29 -8.01 1.94
C HIS A 220 -9.73 -9.43 1.78
N ALA A 221 -10.37 -10.41 2.40
CA ALA A 221 -9.99 -11.82 2.24
C ALA A 221 -10.22 -12.31 0.80
N ALA A 222 -11.37 -11.98 0.20
CA ALA A 222 -11.69 -12.34 -1.17
C ALA A 222 -10.72 -11.67 -2.17
N LEU A 223 -10.39 -10.39 -1.99
CA LEU A 223 -9.41 -9.67 -2.81
C LEU A 223 -8.03 -10.33 -2.72
N ALA A 224 -7.53 -10.58 -1.50
CA ALA A 224 -6.23 -11.20 -1.29
C ALA A 224 -6.13 -12.60 -1.94
N LEU A 225 -7.19 -13.42 -1.82
CA LEU A 225 -7.27 -14.71 -2.50
C LEU A 225 -7.19 -14.54 -4.02
N SER A 226 -7.98 -13.64 -4.59
CA SER A 226 -8.10 -13.46 -6.03
C SER A 226 -6.80 -12.96 -6.67
N GLU A 227 -6.07 -12.08 -6.00
CA GLU A 227 -4.79 -11.55 -6.46
C GLU A 227 -3.65 -12.58 -6.37
N SER A 228 -3.78 -13.59 -5.50
CA SER A 228 -2.76 -14.62 -5.29
C SER A 228 -2.59 -15.59 -6.45
N ARG A 229 -3.58 -15.66 -7.35
CA ARG A 229 -3.65 -16.59 -8.49
C ARG A 229 -3.54 -18.08 -8.10
N VAL A 230 -3.91 -18.43 -6.88
CA VAL A 230 -4.01 -19.82 -6.47
C VAL A 230 -5.19 -20.47 -7.20
N PRO A 231 -5.01 -21.67 -7.82
CA PRO A 231 -6.12 -22.36 -8.47
C PRO A 231 -7.27 -22.67 -7.51
N GLY A 232 -8.51 -22.58 -8.00
CA GLY A 232 -9.72 -22.88 -7.21
C GLY A 232 -10.28 -21.69 -6.43
N VAL A 233 -9.68 -20.50 -6.51
CA VAL A 233 -10.21 -19.29 -5.88
C VAL A 233 -11.58 -18.94 -6.46
N PHE A 234 -11.73 -18.98 -7.79
CA PHE A 234 -13.02 -18.70 -8.42
C PHE A 234 -14.10 -19.67 -7.97
N ASP A 235 -13.80 -20.97 -7.91
CA ASP A 235 -14.76 -21.98 -7.48
C ASP A 235 -15.23 -21.74 -6.04
N LEU A 236 -14.28 -21.41 -5.14
CA LEU A 236 -14.59 -21.01 -3.76
C LEU A 236 -15.52 -19.78 -3.72
N LEU A 237 -15.20 -18.71 -4.44
CA LEU A 237 -16.00 -17.50 -4.46
C LEU A 237 -17.40 -17.75 -5.02
N LYS A 238 -17.51 -18.55 -6.08
CA LYS A 238 -18.77 -18.96 -6.68
C LYS A 238 -19.62 -19.80 -5.73
N GLU A 239 -19.01 -20.74 -5.00
CA GLU A 239 -19.69 -21.52 -3.96
C GLU A 239 -20.27 -20.59 -2.90
N LYS A 240 -19.46 -19.67 -2.36
CA LYS A 240 -19.89 -18.68 -1.36
C LYS A 240 -21.02 -17.79 -1.89
N TRP A 241 -20.90 -17.33 -3.12
CA TRP A 241 -21.89 -16.50 -3.79
C TRP A 241 -23.24 -17.24 -3.95
N THR A 242 -23.22 -18.51 -4.32
CA THR A 242 -24.44 -19.32 -4.52
C THR A 242 -25.09 -19.74 -3.21
N ALA A 243 -24.29 -19.94 -2.16
CA ALA A 243 -24.76 -20.41 -0.85
C ALA A 243 -25.49 -19.32 -0.03
N THR A 244 -25.40 -18.04 -0.42
CA THR A 244 -25.98 -16.93 0.34
C THR A 244 -27.14 -16.26 -0.37
N PHE A 245 -28.05 -15.64 0.40
CA PHE A 245 -29.07 -14.72 -0.10
C PHE A 245 -28.70 -13.25 0.19
N ASP A 246 -27.60 -12.98 0.88
CA ASP A 246 -27.10 -11.64 1.17
C ASP A 246 -26.63 -10.96 -0.13
N ARG A 247 -27.37 -9.93 -0.54
CA ARG A 247 -27.12 -9.22 -1.81
C ARG A 247 -25.85 -8.39 -1.78
N ASP A 248 -25.55 -7.76 -0.68
CA ASP A 248 -24.37 -6.90 -0.55
C ASP A 248 -23.09 -7.76 -0.54
N PHE A 249 -23.13 -8.91 0.13
CA PHE A 249 -22.04 -9.89 0.05
C PHE A 249 -21.85 -10.42 -1.36
N LYS A 250 -22.94 -10.78 -2.07
CA LYS A 250 -22.85 -11.22 -3.48
C LYS A 250 -22.22 -10.17 -4.38
N GLU A 251 -22.66 -8.92 -4.24
CA GLU A 251 -22.15 -7.80 -5.03
C GLU A 251 -20.66 -7.59 -4.80
N THR A 252 -20.21 -7.63 -3.55
CA THR A 252 -18.80 -7.48 -3.16
C THR A 252 -17.90 -8.57 -3.76
N LEU A 253 -18.40 -9.79 -3.98
CA LEU A 253 -17.60 -10.88 -4.56
C LEU A 253 -17.37 -10.76 -6.07
N LEU A 254 -18.10 -9.90 -6.80
CA LEU A 254 -17.99 -9.80 -8.26
C LEU A 254 -16.60 -9.31 -8.71
N LEU A 255 -16.07 -8.26 -8.04
CA LEU A 255 -14.74 -7.76 -8.36
C LEU A 255 -13.62 -8.79 -8.02
N PRO A 256 -13.58 -9.41 -6.85
CA PRO A 256 -12.68 -10.53 -6.59
C PRO A 256 -12.75 -11.63 -7.65
N MET A 257 -13.96 -12.05 -8.09
CA MET A 257 -14.10 -13.04 -9.17
C MET A 257 -13.44 -12.57 -10.47
N ALA A 258 -13.65 -11.32 -10.88
CA ALA A 258 -13.01 -10.75 -12.07
C ALA A 258 -11.47 -10.76 -11.95
N LEU A 259 -10.92 -10.48 -10.76
CA LEU A 259 -9.49 -10.44 -10.48
C LEU A 259 -8.80 -11.80 -10.56
N THR A 260 -9.52 -12.93 -10.43
CA THR A 260 -8.93 -14.26 -10.65
C THR A 260 -8.42 -14.43 -12.08
N ARG A 261 -8.96 -13.66 -13.04
CA ARG A 261 -8.65 -13.68 -14.48
C ARG A 261 -8.94 -15.04 -15.15
N GLU A 262 -9.65 -15.92 -14.47
CA GLU A 262 -10.08 -17.21 -15.03
C GLU A 262 -11.20 -17.00 -16.06
N GLU A 263 -11.24 -17.80 -17.14
CA GLU A 263 -12.28 -17.69 -18.14
C GLU A 263 -13.65 -18.04 -17.55
N ALA A 264 -13.71 -19.05 -16.71
CA ALA A 264 -14.93 -19.43 -15.99
C ALA A 264 -15.51 -18.28 -15.12
N ALA A 265 -14.65 -17.41 -14.56
CA ALA A 265 -15.10 -16.23 -13.83
C ALA A 265 -15.72 -15.19 -14.77
N ARG A 266 -15.10 -14.96 -15.92
CA ARG A 266 -15.64 -14.04 -16.93
C ARG A 266 -16.99 -14.52 -17.46
N ASP A 267 -17.10 -15.81 -17.77
CA ASP A 267 -18.35 -16.43 -18.21
C ASP A 267 -19.45 -16.27 -17.15
N PHE A 268 -19.11 -16.53 -15.90
CA PHE A 268 -20.05 -16.35 -14.79
C PHE A 268 -20.51 -14.90 -14.67
N LEU A 269 -19.61 -13.92 -14.74
CA LEU A 269 -19.98 -12.50 -14.66
C LEU A 269 -20.87 -12.08 -15.85
N ILE A 270 -20.66 -12.63 -17.04
CA ILE A 270 -21.55 -12.43 -18.19
C ILE A 270 -22.95 -12.98 -17.88
N THR A 271 -23.07 -14.17 -17.27
CA THR A 271 -24.41 -14.70 -16.89
C THR A 271 -25.09 -13.84 -15.83
N VAL A 272 -24.32 -13.20 -14.95
CA VAL A 272 -24.87 -12.23 -13.96
C VAL A 272 -25.40 -10.98 -14.65
N ILE A 273 -24.77 -10.52 -15.74
CA ILE A 273 -25.30 -9.39 -16.54
C ILE A 273 -26.62 -9.78 -17.22
N GLU A 274 -26.70 -10.99 -17.80
CA GLU A 274 -27.89 -11.46 -18.52
C GLU A 274 -29.12 -11.62 -17.60
N ALA A 275 -28.93 -12.25 -16.44
CA ALA A 275 -30.01 -12.67 -15.55
C ALA A 275 -30.20 -11.78 -14.34
N GLY A 276 -29.25 -10.87 -14.06
CA GLY A 276 -29.24 -10.05 -12.85
C GLY A 276 -30.23 -8.91 -12.86
N GLU A 277 -30.64 -8.49 -11.66
CA GLU A 277 -31.31 -7.20 -11.46
C GLU A 277 -30.34 -6.06 -11.82
N LEU A 278 -30.86 -4.86 -12.12
CA LEU A 278 -30.08 -3.70 -12.58
C LEU A 278 -28.80 -3.45 -11.73
N LYS A 279 -28.93 -3.46 -10.41
CA LYS A 279 -27.79 -3.21 -9.51
C LYS A 279 -26.71 -4.28 -9.68
N MET A 280 -27.07 -5.56 -9.64
CA MET A 280 -26.14 -6.68 -9.75
C MET A 280 -25.48 -6.75 -11.14
N ALA A 281 -26.27 -6.53 -12.20
CA ALA A 281 -25.75 -6.47 -13.57
C ALA A 281 -24.78 -5.29 -13.76
N SER A 282 -25.10 -4.11 -13.21
CA SER A 282 -24.21 -2.96 -13.23
C SER A 282 -22.90 -3.24 -12.51
N SER A 283 -22.94 -3.85 -11.33
CA SER A 283 -21.72 -4.20 -10.56
C SER A 283 -20.88 -5.28 -11.26
N ALA A 284 -21.51 -6.21 -11.97
CA ALA A 284 -20.80 -7.19 -12.80
C ALA A 284 -20.08 -6.54 -14.01
N ILE A 285 -20.71 -5.55 -14.65
CA ILE A 285 -20.07 -4.74 -15.71
C ILE A 285 -18.87 -3.97 -15.16
N VAL A 286 -19.03 -3.31 -13.99
CA VAL A 286 -17.94 -2.59 -13.32
C VAL A 286 -16.78 -3.54 -13.00
N ALA A 287 -17.06 -4.72 -12.46
CA ALA A 287 -16.06 -5.73 -12.16
C ALA A 287 -15.30 -6.18 -13.42
N LEU A 288 -16.00 -6.42 -14.54
CA LEU A 288 -15.37 -6.75 -15.81
C LEU A 288 -14.55 -5.61 -16.42
N GLY A 289 -14.75 -4.36 -15.99
CA GLY A 289 -13.99 -3.19 -16.42
C GLY A 289 -12.48 -3.28 -16.17
N ILE A 290 -12.01 -4.16 -15.28
CA ILE A 290 -10.56 -4.45 -15.14
C ILE A 290 -9.96 -5.05 -16.43
N HIS A 291 -10.80 -5.59 -17.30
CA HIS A 291 -10.44 -6.17 -18.61
C HIS A 291 -10.78 -5.23 -19.79
N ARG A 292 -10.93 -3.92 -19.53
CA ARG A 292 -11.38 -2.93 -20.55
C ARG A 292 -10.60 -2.93 -21.86
N GLN A 293 -9.35 -3.41 -21.85
CA GLN A 293 -8.53 -3.52 -23.07
C GLN A 293 -8.85 -4.77 -23.91
N ASP A 294 -9.71 -5.67 -23.43
CA ASP A 294 -10.11 -6.88 -24.11
C ASP A 294 -11.46 -6.67 -24.83
N GLU A 295 -11.40 -6.39 -26.13
CA GLU A 295 -12.58 -6.13 -26.97
C GLU A 295 -13.55 -7.31 -27.03
N ALA A 296 -13.06 -8.54 -26.87
CA ALA A 296 -13.91 -9.72 -26.84
C ALA A 296 -14.79 -9.74 -25.58
N ILE A 297 -14.24 -9.37 -24.43
CA ILE A 297 -15.00 -9.27 -23.18
C ILE A 297 -16.01 -8.13 -23.27
N ARG A 298 -15.63 -6.98 -23.84
CA ARG A 298 -16.54 -5.85 -24.08
C ARG A 298 -17.74 -6.29 -24.93
N SER A 299 -17.48 -6.91 -26.09
CA SER A 299 -18.52 -7.36 -27.02
C SER A 299 -19.46 -8.39 -26.37
N ARG A 300 -18.92 -9.31 -25.57
CA ARG A 300 -19.72 -10.29 -24.83
C ARG A 300 -20.59 -9.63 -23.75
N ALA A 301 -20.04 -8.67 -23.00
CA ALA A 301 -20.79 -7.93 -21.99
C ALA A 301 -21.93 -7.11 -22.63
N GLU A 302 -21.68 -6.46 -23.80
CA GLU A 302 -22.69 -5.73 -24.54
C GLU A 302 -23.80 -6.64 -25.06
N ALA A 303 -23.45 -7.80 -25.58
CA ALA A 303 -24.43 -8.81 -26.06
C ALA A 303 -25.29 -9.36 -24.92
N ALA A 304 -24.73 -9.50 -23.71
CA ALA A 304 -25.43 -9.95 -22.51
C ALA A 304 -26.45 -8.94 -21.98
N ILE A 305 -26.33 -7.65 -22.33
CA ILE A 305 -27.26 -6.60 -21.91
C ILE A 305 -28.60 -6.78 -22.63
N GLY A 306 -29.58 -7.38 -21.92
CA GLY A 306 -30.92 -7.63 -22.41
C GLY A 306 -31.79 -6.38 -22.57
N GLY A 307 -33.05 -6.56 -22.97
CA GLY A 307 -34.01 -5.46 -23.21
C GLY A 307 -34.38 -4.67 -21.97
N ARG A 308 -34.44 -5.31 -20.80
CA ARG A 308 -34.75 -4.65 -19.52
C ARG A 308 -33.55 -3.85 -19.02
N HIS A 309 -33.73 -2.57 -18.72
CA HIS A 309 -32.67 -1.63 -18.28
C HIS A 309 -31.50 -1.49 -19.29
N ARG A 310 -31.72 -1.77 -20.56
CA ARG A 310 -30.69 -1.74 -21.60
C ARG A 310 -29.95 -0.40 -21.67
N LYS A 311 -30.68 0.71 -21.55
CA LYS A 311 -30.09 2.05 -21.66
C LYS A 311 -29.13 2.32 -20.52
N GLU A 312 -29.55 2.05 -19.29
CA GLU A 312 -28.76 2.26 -18.06
C GLU A 312 -27.51 1.39 -18.06
N LEU A 313 -27.62 0.10 -18.42
CA LEU A 313 -26.49 -0.83 -18.44
C LEU A 313 -25.49 -0.48 -19.55
N LEU A 314 -25.94 0.00 -20.73
CA LEU A 314 -25.03 0.48 -21.78
C LEU A 314 -24.30 1.76 -21.36
N GLU A 315 -24.90 2.65 -20.57
CA GLU A 315 -24.23 3.81 -20.01
C GLU A 315 -23.12 3.38 -19.02
N VAL A 316 -23.37 2.37 -18.18
CA VAL A 316 -22.36 1.80 -17.28
C VAL A 316 -21.23 1.16 -18.09
N LEU A 317 -21.56 0.35 -19.12
CA LEU A 317 -20.55 -0.31 -19.95
C LEU A 317 -19.61 0.72 -20.60
N ARG A 318 -20.15 1.77 -21.23
CA ARG A 318 -19.34 2.83 -21.83
C ARG A 318 -18.41 3.50 -20.82
N ARG A 319 -18.93 3.79 -19.62
CA ARG A 319 -18.14 4.48 -18.59
C ARG A 319 -16.92 3.70 -18.13
N TYR A 320 -16.95 2.36 -18.15
CA TYR A 320 -15.90 1.52 -17.59
C TYR A 320 -15.04 0.80 -18.66
N PHE A 321 -15.48 0.80 -19.92
CA PHE A 321 -14.75 0.19 -21.03
C PHE A 321 -14.22 1.21 -22.05
N ASP A 322 -14.76 2.44 -22.13
CA ASP A 322 -14.20 3.54 -22.90
C ASP A 322 -13.17 4.32 -22.05
#